data_7b4c96ae5e8cbde5bbefc777a4cae036
#
_entry.id   7b4c96ae5e8cbde5bbefc777a4cae036
#
_cell.length_a   1.000
_cell.length_b   1.000
_cell.length_c   1.000
_cell.angle_alpha   90.00
_cell.angle_beta   90.00
_cell.angle_gamma   90.00
#
_symmetry.space_group_name_H-M   'P 1'
#
loop_
_entity.id
_entity.type
_entity.pdbx_description
1 polymer ?
#
loop_
_entity_poly.entity_id
_entity_poly.type
_entity_poly.pdbx_seq_one_letter_code
_entity_poly.pdbx_strand_id
1 'polypeptide(L)'
;TSKTKAIMPVHLYGQCADMDPIMDLAKKHNLTVIEDAAQSIGSEYKNKKAGSLGDMGCFSFFPAKNLGGFGDGGIVTTSSEELYEKLKVLRMHGSKPKYYHKTIGGNFRLDALQAGVVKAKLDYLEGWTKKRRQNSTIYNQLLQQNALTQYIQLPPEVFPRHVFNQYVIRIGNR
;
A
#
# COMPACT_ATOMS: atom_id res chain seq x y z
N THR A 1 -14.77 -20.10 2.61
CA THR A 1 -14.97 -21.47 2.10
C THR A 1 -13.67 -22.25 2.18
N SER A 2 -13.71 -23.57 2.01
CA SER A 2 -12.51 -24.44 1.95
C SER A 2 -11.57 -24.10 0.78
N LYS A 3 -12.02 -23.34 -0.20
CA LYS A 3 -11.24 -22.86 -1.34
C LYS A 3 -10.49 -21.55 -1.07
N THR A 4 -10.85 -20.81 -0.01
CA THR A 4 -10.17 -19.55 0.35
C THR A 4 -8.74 -19.85 0.79
N LYS A 5 -7.76 -19.13 0.25
CA LYS A 5 -6.33 -19.32 0.51
C LYS A 5 -5.66 -18.09 1.09
N ALA A 6 -6.20 -16.91 0.82
CA ALA A 6 -5.63 -15.66 1.29
C ALA A 6 -6.71 -14.61 1.53
N ILE A 7 -6.37 -13.59 2.30
CA ILE A 7 -7.11 -12.34 2.45
C ILE A 7 -6.21 -11.22 1.92
N MET A 8 -6.78 -10.35 1.08
CA MET A 8 -6.08 -9.18 0.56
C MET A 8 -6.79 -7.90 1.02
N PRO A 9 -6.42 -7.37 2.19
CA PRO A 9 -6.91 -6.07 2.62
C PRO A 9 -6.30 -4.96 1.76
N VAL A 10 -7.12 -3.96 1.41
CA VAL A 10 -6.67 -2.78 0.68
C VAL A 10 -6.54 -1.60 1.64
N HIS A 11 -5.36 -1.02 1.73
CA HIS A 11 -5.08 0.21 2.46
C HIS A 11 -5.43 1.41 1.57
N LEU A 12 -6.73 1.66 1.46
CA LEU A 12 -7.28 2.57 0.46
C LEU A 12 -6.98 4.04 0.80
N TYR A 13 -6.71 4.83 -0.23
CA TYR A 13 -6.49 6.30 -0.19
C TYR A 13 -5.31 6.75 0.68
N GLY A 14 -4.57 5.84 1.28
CA GLY A 14 -3.42 6.16 2.13
C GLY A 14 -3.65 5.93 3.62
N GLN A 15 -4.66 5.14 3.99
CA GLN A 15 -4.96 4.72 5.36
C GLN A 15 -5.01 3.21 5.44
N CYS A 16 -4.45 2.64 6.51
CA CYS A 16 -4.53 1.20 6.74
C CYS A 16 -5.97 0.73 6.94
N ALA A 17 -6.27 -0.48 6.48
CA ALA A 17 -7.46 -1.21 6.93
C ALA A 17 -7.34 -1.54 8.42
N ASP A 18 -8.46 -1.88 9.06
CA ASP A 18 -8.45 -2.40 10.44
C ASP A 18 -7.87 -3.82 10.42
N MET A 19 -6.59 -3.92 10.75
CA MET A 19 -5.82 -5.14 10.55
C MET A 19 -6.03 -6.19 11.63
N ASP A 20 -6.34 -5.80 12.88
CA ASP A 20 -6.49 -6.76 13.97
C ASP A 20 -7.56 -7.82 13.67
N PRO A 21 -8.82 -7.46 13.34
CA PRO A 21 -9.84 -8.47 13.04
C PRO A 21 -9.52 -9.29 11.77
N ILE A 22 -8.79 -8.70 10.82
CA ILE A 22 -8.35 -9.40 9.61
C ILE A 22 -7.29 -10.46 9.96
N MET A 23 -6.31 -10.09 10.78
CA MET A 23 -5.25 -11.00 11.23
C MET A 23 -5.80 -12.12 12.12
N ASP A 24 -6.75 -11.82 12.99
CA ASP A 24 -7.44 -12.82 13.81
C ASP A 24 -8.21 -13.83 12.95
N LEU A 25 -8.93 -13.34 11.95
CA LEU A 25 -9.65 -14.20 11.00
C LEU A 25 -8.67 -15.06 10.17
N ALA A 26 -7.59 -14.47 9.69
CA ALA A 26 -6.57 -15.17 8.92
C ALA A 26 -5.94 -16.29 9.74
N LYS A 27 -5.56 -16.00 10.99
CA LYS A 27 -5.02 -16.98 11.93
C LYS A 27 -6.00 -18.12 12.21
N LYS A 28 -7.27 -17.78 12.47
CA LYS A 28 -8.34 -18.77 12.73
C LYS A 28 -8.51 -19.76 11.59
N HIS A 29 -8.35 -19.32 10.34
CA HIS A 29 -8.59 -20.12 9.15
C HIS A 29 -7.31 -20.53 8.40
N ASN A 30 -6.13 -20.28 8.97
CA ASN A 30 -4.81 -20.54 8.38
C ASN A 30 -4.69 -19.96 6.96
N LEU A 31 -5.03 -18.65 6.82
CA LEU A 31 -5.00 -17.92 5.58
C LEU A 31 -3.80 -16.98 5.52
N THR A 32 -3.21 -16.84 4.35
CA THR A 32 -2.17 -15.82 4.08
C THR A 32 -2.78 -14.43 3.98
N VAL A 33 -2.14 -13.42 4.56
CA VAL A 33 -2.55 -12.01 4.44
C VAL A 33 -1.59 -11.26 3.53
N ILE A 34 -2.11 -10.71 2.42
CA ILE A 34 -1.36 -9.94 1.45
C ILE A 34 -1.90 -8.50 1.46
N GLU A 35 -1.12 -7.56 2.00
CA GLU A 35 -1.53 -6.16 2.04
C GLU A 35 -1.44 -5.52 0.64
N ASP A 36 -2.55 -5.02 0.11
CA ASP A 36 -2.52 -4.07 -1.00
C ASP A 36 -2.26 -2.67 -0.42
N ALA A 37 -0.99 -2.30 -0.34
CA ALA A 37 -0.53 -1.00 0.12
C ALA A 37 -0.16 -0.05 -1.03
N ALA A 38 -0.70 -0.28 -2.24
CA ALA A 38 -0.37 0.50 -3.43
C ALA A 38 -0.67 2.01 -3.29
N GLN A 39 -1.48 2.42 -2.32
CA GLN A 39 -1.78 3.82 -2.01
C GLN A 39 -1.29 4.26 -0.63
N SER A 40 -0.57 3.42 0.10
CA SER A 40 -0.37 3.61 1.55
C SER A 40 1.08 3.53 2.01
N ILE A 41 2.03 3.82 1.10
CA ILE A 41 3.44 3.85 1.50
C ILE A 41 3.65 4.86 2.62
N GLY A 42 4.18 4.39 3.76
CA GLY A 42 4.41 5.20 4.96
C GLY A 42 3.21 5.36 5.90
N SER A 43 2.01 4.83 5.57
CA SER A 43 0.90 4.78 6.54
C SER A 43 1.19 3.81 7.68
N GLU A 44 0.49 3.98 8.79
CA GLU A 44 0.69 3.19 10.00
C GLU A 44 -0.62 2.68 10.59
N TYR A 45 -0.54 1.48 11.14
CA TYR A 45 -1.54 0.88 12.00
C TYR A 45 -0.89 0.47 13.32
N LYS A 46 -1.34 1.08 14.43
CA LYS A 46 -0.80 0.80 15.79
C LYS A 46 0.74 0.81 15.85
N ASN A 47 1.35 1.86 15.29
CA ASN A 47 2.80 2.08 15.22
C ASN A 47 3.60 1.09 14.34
N LYS A 48 2.92 0.29 13.53
CA LYS A 48 3.56 -0.55 12.52
C LYS A 48 3.26 0.00 11.12
N LYS A 49 4.24 -0.04 10.25
CA LYS A 49 4.10 0.44 8.86
C LYS A 49 3.24 -0.52 8.03
N ALA A 50 2.39 0.04 7.16
CA ALA A 50 1.78 -0.75 6.08
C ALA A 50 2.87 -1.52 5.31
N GLY A 51 2.55 -2.73 4.88
CA GLY A 51 3.48 -3.66 4.23
C GLY A 51 4.31 -4.50 5.21
N SER A 52 4.08 -4.35 6.54
CA SER A 52 4.69 -5.19 7.58
C SER A 52 3.66 -5.72 8.58
N LEU A 53 2.39 -5.65 8.24
CA LEU A 53 1.26 -6.03 9.10
C LEU A 53 0.81 -7.47 8.80
N GLY A 54 0.81 -7.84 7.52
CA GLY A 54 0.52 -9.19 7.03
C GLY A 54 1.78 -10.00 6.69
N ASP A 55 1.59 -11.08 5.94
CA ASP A 55 2.69 -11.94 5.48
C ASP A 55 3.50 -11.29 4.35
N MET A 56 2.82 -10.50 3.52
CA MET A 56 3.40 -9.73 2.41
C MET A 56 2.71 -8.38 2.28
N GLY A 57 3.45 -7.35 1.81
CA GLY A 57 2.90 -6.06 1.45
C GLY A 57 3.29 -5.65 0.04
N CYS A 58 2.30 -5.20 -0.76
CA CYS A 58 2.48 -4.81 -2.15
C CYS A 58 2.37 -3.29 -2.29
N PHE A 59 3.41 -2.65 -2.85
CA PHE A 59 3.44 -1.22 -3.10
C PHE A 59 3.57 -0.92 -4.59
N SER A 60 2.95 0.17 -5.02
CA SER A 60 3.05 0.68 -6.38
C SER A 60 3.95 1.90 -6.44
N PHE A 61 4.82 1.93 -7.45
CA PHE A 61 5.62 3.10 -7.83
C PHE A 61 5.11 3.76 -9.11
N PHE A 62 3.83 3.53 -9.47
CA PHE A 62 3.19 4.27 -10.54
C PHE A 62 3.40 5.78 -10.35
N PRO A 63 3.64 6.58 -11.41
CA PRO A 63 4.09 7.98 -11.28
C PRO A 63 3.23 8.89 -10.39
N ALA A 64 1.92 8.65 -10.32
CA ALA A 64 1.00 9.43 -9.49
C ALA A 64 0.97 9.02 -8.00
N LYS A 65 1.71 7.98 -7.60
CA LYS A 65 1.78 7.54 -6.19
C LYS A 65 2.61 8.50 -5.33
N ASN A 66 2.42 8.45 -4.02
CA ASN A 66 3.17 9.28 -3.07
C ASN A 66 4.69 9.12 -3.24
N LEU A 67 5.13 7.91 -3.60
CA LEU A 67 6.49 7.61 -4.04
C LEU A 67 6.40 6.97 -5.43
N GLY A 68 6.33 7.81 -6.47
CA GLY A 68 6.23 7.35 -7.87
C GLY A 68 7.56 7.39 -8.59
N GLY A 69 7.79 6.40 -9.46
CA GLY A 69 8.87 6.40 -10.46
C GLY A 69 8.53 7.28 -11.67
N PHE A 70 9.30 7.15 -12.75
CA PHE A 70 9.04 7.77 -14.05
C PHE A 70 8.23 6.86 -15.00
N GLY A 71 7.84 5.69 -14.54
CA GLY A 71 7.05 4.70 -15.24
C GLY A 71 6.51 3.68 -14.24
N ASP A 72 6.01 2.55 -14.76
CA ASP A 72 5.49 1.47 -13.93
C ASP A 72 6.56 0.85 -13.05
N GLY A 73 6.16 0.45 -11.86
CA GLY A 73 7.03 -0.21 -10.89
C GLY A 73 6.30 -0.52 -9.60
N GLY A 74 6.92 -1.35 -8.80
CA GLY A 74 6.41 -1.73 -7.48
C GLY A 74 7.44 -2.51 -6.68
N ILE A 75 7.09 -2.78 -5.44
CA ILE A 75 7.88 -3.62 -4.55
C ILE A 75 6.94 -4.49 -3.71
N VAL A 76 7.39 -5.71 -3.40
CA VAL A 76 6.76 -6.57 -2.41
C VAL A 76 7.68 -6.69 -1.22
N THR A 77 7.13 -6.50 -0.02
CA THR A 77 7.83 -6.66 1.27
C THR A 77 7.35 -7.93 1.97
N THR A 78 8.23 -8.58 2.71
CA THR A 78 7.90 -9.71 3.59
C THR A 78 8.97 -9.84 4.66
N SER A 79 8.59 -10.36 5.83
CA SER A 79 9.52 -10.77 6.90
C SER A 79 9.86 -12.27 6.87
N SER A 80 9.28 -13.03 5.93
CA SER A 80 9.51 -14.47 5.75
C SER A 80 10.58 -14.71 4.69
N GLU A 81 11.69 -15.35 5.08
CA GLU A 81 12.75 -15.77 4.15
C GLU A 81 12.22 -16.74 3.09
N GLU A 82 11.32 -17.63 3.46
CA GLU A 82 10.70 -18.56 2.51
C GLU A 82 9.91 -17.83 1.42
N LEU A 83 9.07 -16.87 1.81
CA LEU A 83 8.30 -16.06 0.86
C LEU A 83 9.22 -15.18 0.01
N TYR A 84 10.26 -14.59 0.61
CA TYR A 84 11.26 -13.80 -0.12
C TYR A 84 11.93 -14.62 -1.23
N GLU A 85 12.39 -15.84 -0.94
CA GLU A 85 13.00 -16.70 -1.95
C GLU A 85 12.00 -17.12 -3.04
N LYS A 86 10.74 -17.41 -2.68
CA LYS A 86 9.68 -17.68 -3.67
C LYS A 86 9.42 -16.49 -4.58
N LEU A 87 9.31 -15.28 -4.01
CA LEU A 87 9.10 -14.05 -4.78
C LEU A 87 10.25 -13.76 -5.74
N LYS A 88 11.51 -14.00 -5.32
CA LYS A 88 12.69 -13.87 -6.19
C LYS A 88 12.60 -14.81 -7.42
N VAL A 89 12.17 -16.03 -7.21
CA VAL A 89 12.00 -17.02 -8.29
C VAL A 89 10.87 -16.59 -9.23
N LEU A 90 9.71 -16.21 -8.68
CA LEU A 90 8.54 -15.82 -9.48
C LEU A 90 8.82 -14.60 -10.37
N ARG A 91 9.52 -13.57 -9.85
CA ARG A 91 9.85 -12.36 -10.62
C ARG A 91 10.89 -12.60 -11.72
N MET A 92 11.56 -13.74 -11.71
CA MET A 92 12.60 -14.13 -12.65
C MET A 92 12.15 -15.34 -13.50
N HIS A 93 10.94 -15.29 -14.04
CA HIS A 93 10.34 -16.31 -14.90
C HIS A 93 10.23 -17.70 -14.25
N GLY A 94 10.18 -17.77 -12.92
CA GLY A 94 10.10 -19.05 -12.20
C GLY A 94 11.40 -19.86 -12.24
N SER A 95 12.56 -19.23 -12.51
CA SER A 95 13.84 -19.93 -12.69
C SER A 95 14.76 -19.81 -11.47
N LYS A 96 15.31 -20.95 -11.04
CA LYS A 96 16.41 -21.08 -10.07
C LYS A 96 17.07 -22.46 -10.22
N PRO A 97 18.38 -22.58 -10.59
CA PRO A 97 19.26 -21.53 -11.11
C PRO A 97 18.79 -20.98 -12.46
N LYS A 98 19.46 -19.93 -12.98
CA LYS A 98 19.12 -19.29 -14.27
C LYS A 98 18.95 -20.34 -15.37
N TYR A 99 17.89 -20.19 -16.19
CA TYR A 99 17.45 -21.08 -17.27
C TYR A 99 16.80 -22.42 -16.85
N TYR A 100 16.73 -22.73 -15.54
CA TYR A 100 16.00 -23.91 -15.06
C TYR A 100 14.69 -23.47 -14.40
N HIS A 101 13.59 -23.61 -15.12
CA HIS A 101 12.26 -23.15 -14.70
C HIS A 101 11.55 -24.25 -13.91
N LYS A 102 11.31 -24.02 -12.62
CA LYS A 102 10.66 -24.96 -11.70
C LYS A 102 9.19 -24.63 -11.47
N THR A 103 8.77 -23.41 -11.80
CA THR A 103 7.40 -22.93 -11.64
C THR A 103 7.10 -21.88 -12.70
N ILE A 104 5.81 -21.57 -12.88
CA ILE A 104 5.38 -20.46 -13.72
C ILE A 104 5.72 -19.13 -12.99
N GLY A 105 6.35 -18.24 -13.70
CA GLY A 105 6.68 -16.90 -13.24
C GLY A 105 6.71 -15.91 -14.41
N GLY A 106 7.09 -14.67 -14.15
CA GLY A 106 7.13 -13.62 -15.17
C GLY A 106 8.35 -12.71 -15.04
N ASN A 107 8.46 -11.77 -15.95
CA ASN A 107 9.39 -10.66 -15.80
C ASN A 107 8.73 -9.57 -14.95
N PHE A 108 8.91 -9.67 -13.64
CA PHE A 108 8.39 -8.68 -12.67
C PHE A 108 9.53 -7.92 -12.00
N ARG A 109 10.55 -7.59 -12.78
CA ARG A 109 11.72 -6.82 -12.31
C ARG A 109 11.44 -5.32 -12.37
N LEU A 110 11.96 -4.58 -11.40
CA LEU A 110 12.05 -3.14 -11.47
C LEU A 110 13.34 -2.77 -12.20
N ASP A 111 13.25 -1.90 -13.21
CA ASP A 111 14.43 -1.40 -13.92
C ASP A 111 15.35 -0.61 -12.99
N ALA A 112 16.66 -0.75 -13.16
CA ALA A 112 17.65 -0.08 -12.32
C ALA A 112 17.51 1.45 -12.37
N LEU A 113 17.16 2.02 -13.52
CA LEU A 113 16.90 3.46 -13.67
C LEU A 113 15.69 3.88 -12.83
N GLN A 114 14.59 3.14 -12.89
CA GLN A 114 13.40 3.39 -12.08
C GLN A 114 13.71 3.24 -10.58
N ALA A 115 14.45 2.20 -10.20
CA ALA A 115 14.89 2.01 -8.82
C ALA A 115 15.74 3.19 -8.33
N GLY A 116 16.64 3.73 -9.17
CA GLY A 116 17.44 4.92 -8.89
C GLY A 116 16.57 6.15 -8.64
N VAL A 117 15.56 6.38 -9.48
CA VAL A 117 14.59 7.49 -9.33
C VAL A 117 13.82 7.37 -8.03
N VAL A 118 13.25 6.18 -7.74
CA VAL A 118 12.48 5.93 -6.52
C VAL A 118 13.37 6.12 -5.28
N LYS A 119 14.61 5.61 -5.30
CA LYS A 119 15.58 5.78 -4.22
C LYS A 119 15.90 7.26 -3.96
N ALA A 120 16.17 8.05 -5.00
CA ALA A 120 16.45 9.48 -4.87
C ALA A 120 15.27 10.27 -4.30
N LYS A 121 14.03 9.84 -4.57
CA LYS A 121 12.79 10.46 -4.07
C LYS A 121 12.42 10.02 -2.66
N LEU A 122 12.94 8.89 -2.19
CA LEU A 122 12.56 8.29 -0.90
C LEU A 122 12.87 9.24 0.27
N ASP A 123 13.99 9.95 0.24
CA ASP A 123 14.39 10.89 1.28
C ASP A 123 13.41 12.07 1.45
N TYR A 124 12.62 12.36 0.42
CA TYR A 124 11.62 13.43 0.43
C TYR A 124 10.22 12.96 0.85
N LEU A 125 9.97 11.65 0.92
CA LEU A 125 8.65 11.07 1.12
C LEU A 125 7.98 11.57 2.40
N GLU A 126 8.73 11.68 3.50
CA GLU A 126 8.21 12.15 4.78
C GLU A 126 7.77 13.61 4.71
N GLY A 127 8.57 14.46 4.07
CA GLY A 127 8.24 15.86 3.84
C GLY A 127 6.98 16.02 2.98
N TRP A 128 6.82 15.21 1.94
CA TRP A 128 5.62 15.22 1.10
C TRP A 128 4.39 14.72 1.86
N THR A 129 4.54 13.67 2.66
CA THR A 129 3.45 13.16 3.52
C THR A 129 2.98 14.23 4.49
N LYS A 130 3.90 14.95 5.14
CA LYS A 130 3.56 16.07 6.04
C LYS A 130 2.76 17.14 5.30
N LYS A 131 3.19 17.54 4.10
CA LYS A 131 2.47 18.54 3.28
C LYS A 131 1.08 18.06 2.86
N ARG A 132 0.91 16.80 2.48
CA ARG A 132 -0.39 16.20 2.16
C ARG A 132 -1.34 16.24 3.36
N ARG A 133 -0.86 15.91 4.55
CA ARG A 133 -1.62 15.99 5.80
C ARG A 133 -2.01 17.44 6.14
N GLN A 134 -1.10 18.39 5.97
CA GLN A 134 -1.40 19.82 6.12
C GLN A 134 -2.49 20.28 5.15
N ASN A 135 -2.40 19.91 3.88
CA ASN A 135 -3.42 20.22 2.88
C ASN A 135 -4.78 19.60 3.23
N SER A 136 -4.81 18.37 3.73
CA SER A 136 -6.03 17.73 4.21
C SER A 136 -6.68 18.53 5.36
N THR A 137 -5.88 18.99 6.33
CA THR A 137 -6.36 19.85 7.42
C THR A 137 -6.95 21.16 6.90
N ILE A 138 -6.28 21.81 5.93
CA ILE A 138 -6.77 23.04 5.30
C ILE A 138 -8.09 22.80 4.56
N TYR A 139 -8.20 21.73 3.78
CA TYR A 139 -9.46 21.36 3.11
C TYR A 139 -10.58 21.14 4.13
N ASN A 140 -10.35 20.40 5.20
CA ASN A 140 -11.34 20.15 6.24
C ASN A 140 -11.82 21.46 6.85
N GLN A 141 -10.90 22.38 7.19
CA GLN A 141 -11.23 23.68 7.76
C GLN A 141 -12.06 24.54 6.81
N LEU A 142 -11.63 24.66 5.54
CA LEU A 142 -12.35 25.45 4.53
C LEU A 142 -13.75 24.89 4.25
N LEU A 143 -13.91 23.58 4.17
CA LEU A 143 -15.20 22.95 3.94
C LEU A 143 -16.15 23.10 5.13
N GLN A 144 -15.61 23.10 6.36
CA GLN A 144 -16.39 23.37 7.58
C GLN A 144 -16.80 24.85 7.68
N GLN A 145 -15.87 25.79 7.46
CA GLN A 145 -16.11 27.23 7.54
C GLN A 145 -17.16 27.70 6.51
N ASN A 146 -17.23 27.05 5.36
CA ASN A 146 -18.22 27.36 4.32
C ASN A 146 -19.51 26.53 4.44
N ALA A 147 -19.72 25.86 5.57
CA ALA A 147 -20.90 25.04 5.86
C ALA A 147 -21.19 23.94 4.83
N LEU A 148 -20.15 23.50 4.07
CA LEU A 148 -20.32 22.48 3.03
C LEU A 148 -20.46 21.07 3.61
N THR A 149 -20.09 20.87 4.87
CA THR A 149 -20.20 19.56 5.55
C THR A 149 -21.63 19.08 5.77
N GLN A 150 -22.63 19.94 5.55
CA GLN A 150 -24.01 19.51 5.49
C GLN A 150 -24.37 18.72 4.21
N TYR A 151 -23.58 18.87 3.15
CA TYR A 151 -23.81 18.22 1.86
C TYR A 151 -22.79 17.12 1.56
N ILE A 152 -21.63 17.13 2.25
CA ILE A 152 -20.52 16.24 1.99
C ILE A 152 -20.02 15.59 3.28
N GLN A 153 -19.56 14.35 3.15
CA GLN A 153 -18.80 13.68 4.20
C GLN A 153 -17.31 13.80 3.90
N LEU A 154 -16.58 14.33 4.88
CA LEU A 154 -15.11 14.44 4.82
C LEU A 154 -14.47 13.05 4.97
N PRO A 155 -13.23 12.85 4.46
CA PRO A 155 -12.52 11.60 4.66
C PRO A 155 -12.24 11.37 6.15
N PRO A 156 -12.66 10.22 6.72
CA PRO A 156 -12.37 9.91 8.11
C PRO A 156 -10.87 9.59 8.26
N GLU A 157 -10.23 10.13 9.29
CA GLU A 157 -8.90 9.69 9.73
C GLU A 157 -9.08 8.77 10.94
N VAL A 158 -9.20 7.46 10.68
CA VAL A 158 -9.48 6.45 11.71
C VAL A 158 -8.21 6.05 12.45
N PHE A 159 -7.08 6.02 11.74
CA PHE A 159 -5.77 5.66 12.29
C PHE A 159 -4.79 6.82 12.19
N PRO A 160 -3.81 6.93 13.11
CA PRO A 160 -3.02 8.15 13.34
C PRO A 160 -2.20 8.63 12.13
N ARG A 161 -1.95 7.77 11.15
CA ARG A 161 -1.07 8.11 10.03
C ARG A 161 -1.69 7.81 8.68
N HIS A 162 -2.74 8.55 8.34
CA HIS A 162 -3.23 8.64 6.98
C HIS A 162 -2.24 9.45 6.12
N VAL A 163 -1.75 8.90 5.00
CA VAL A 163 -0.76 9.57 4.13
C VAL A 163 -1.40 10.32 2.96
N PHE A 164 -2.72 10.36 2.89
CA PHE A 164 -3.52 11.06 1.89
C PHE A 164 -2.95 10.91 0.47
N ASN A 165 -2.86 9.68 -0.01
CA ASN A 165 -2.59 9.44 -1.43
C ASN A 165 -3.68 10.15 -2.26
N GLN A 166 -4.91 10.08 -1.76
CA GLN A 166 -6.06 10.84 -2.27
C GLN A 166 -6.84 11.43 -1.10
N TYR A 167 -7.37 12.65 -1.30
CA TYR A 167 -8.36 13.28 -0.43
C TYR A 167 -9.74 13.06 -1.06
N VAL A 168 -10.51 12.14 -0.50
CA VAL A 168 -11.79 11.71 -1.07
C VAL A 168 -12.94 12.11 -0.18
N ILE A 169 -13.87 12.89 -0.73
CA ILE A 169 -15.14 13.24 -0.09
C ILE A 169 -16.27 12.34 -0.60
N ARG A 170 -17.31 12.17 0.20
CA ARG A 170 -18.56 11.54 -0.23
C ARG A 170 -19.66 12.60 -0.34
N ILE A 171 -20.44 12.51 -1.41
CA ILE A 171 -21.59 13.40 -1.68
C ILE A 171 -22.81 12.51 -1.80
N GLY A 172 -23.89 12.90 -1.10
CA GLY A 172 -25.18 12.24 -1.28
C GLY A 172 -25.81 12.59 -2.64
N ASN A 173 -26.60 11.69 -3.21
CA ASN A 173 -27.38 11.92 -4.44
C ASN A 173 -26.53 12.36 -5.65
N ARG A 174 -25.51 11.58 -5.95
CA ARG A 174 -24.70 11.75 -7.16
C ARG A 174 -25.42 11.16 -8.37
#